data_01fe325e95c025621dddcb278bb00f6c
#
_entry.id   01fe325e95c025621dddcb278bb00f6c
#
_cell.length_a   1.000
_cell.length_b   1.000
_cell.length_c   1.000
_cell.angle_alpha   90.00
_cell.angle_beta   90.00
_cell.angle_gamma   90.00
#
_symmetry.space_group_name_H-M   'P 1'
#
loop_
_entity.id
_entity.type
_entity.pdbx_description
1 polymer ?
#
loop_
_entity_poly.entity_id
_entity_poly.type
_entity_poly.pdbx_seq_one_letter_code
_entity_poly.pdbx_strand_id
1 'polypeptide(L)'
;MTIYLLGLMILMVEGWGLKPLGYLSPDVYLVLTLGYLLFSYVLFPERKFTYFSKRLIPFWLVIIGIVLSVIPAWIFHNQSILQSVISYRAQFLWLVVPILLRLRPTLREVNHSCLIFTVALLILTILHSFIPSLFVHSQEEMEKIMAQEEDGMYLLRGFSIPVIPLAIALQKLGQRFEMRDLLIVAFCFFCLFVQENRTSLFASIFMVGLMFLYSKYKYKYVVMVAMGVLAGIFVWSTIATWMALIEETIMQVGDADYNRNKAMLYFLSPLANPSWATYIFGNGFLSAHASQLMATMMAEGVYNSDVGYVGFWNQFGLLPIVGFFLLIIRWGFRNATGILPKLLALFLMVTSITIGYYGQASHLLFFALAYYLMTRQNRRKVAIVLVPQSTTTSSITPMHNQ
;
A
#
# COMPACT_ATOMS: atom_id res chain seq x y z
N MET A 1 -12.98 0.98 17.27
CA MET A 1 -12.21 0.51 16.11
C MET A 1 -11.35 1.61 15.49
N THR A 2 -11.86 2.83 15.25
CA THR A 2 -11.07 3.95 14.69
C THR A 2 -9.78 4.23 15.47
N ILE A 3 -9.84 4.35 16.80
CA ILE A 3 -8.66 4.58 17.65
C ILE A 3 -7.64 3.43 17.51
N TYR A 4 -8.11 2.18 17.47
CA TYR A 4 -7.24 1.04 17.25
C TYR A 4 -6.51 1.11 15.89
N LEU A 5 -7.24 1.45 14.81
CA LEU A 5 -6.64 1.62 13.48
C LEU A 5 -5.63 2.77 13.45
N LEU A 6 -5.92 3.90 14.10
CA LEU A 6 -4.98 5.02 14.20
C LEU A 6 -3.71 4.65 14.96
N GLY A 7 -3.83 3.96 16.10
CA GLY A 7 -2.68 3.47 16.85
C GLY A 7 -1.81 2.52 16.01
N LEU A 8 -2.44 1.61 15.26
CA LEU A 8 -1.73 0.73 14.34
C LEU A 8 -1.00 1.51 13.23
N MET A 9 -1.66 2.51 12.64
CA MET A 9 -1.05 3.38 11.63
C MET A 9 0.18 4.11 12.17
N ILE A 10 0.07 4.72 13.35
CA ILE A 10 1.17 5.44 14.00
C ILE A 10 2.37 4.51 14.26
N LEU A 11 2.12 3.31 14.76
CA LEU A 11 3.18 2.32 15.01
C LEU A 11 3.86 1.87 13.73
N MET A 12 3.10 1.61 12.66
CA MET A 12 3.65 1.15 11.38
C MET A 12 4.36 2.24 10.57
N VAL A 13 4.21 3.50 10.93
CA VAL A 13 5.00 4.60 10.36
C VAL A 13 6.10 5.08 11.33
N GLU A 14 6.40 4.28 12.35
CA GLU A 14 7.46 4.57 13.32
C GLU A 14 7.34 5.95 13.96
N GLY A 15 6.08 6.36 14.24
CA GLY A 15 5.78 7.67 14.80
C GLY A 15 6.23 8.85 13.93
N TRP A 16 6.36 8.65 12.61
CA TRP A 16 6.88 9.62 11.62
C TRP A 16 8.30 10.12 11.89
N GLY A 17 9.09 9.39 12.69
CA GLY A 17 10.42 9.83 13.06
C GLY A 17 10.46 11.05 13.98
N LEU A 18 9.36 11.41 14.64
CA LEU A 18 9.35 12.49 15.62
C LEU A 18 10.32 12.18 16.77
N LYS A 19 11.24 13.10 17.09
CA LYS A 19 12.24 12.88 18.16
C LYS A 19 11.64 12.42 19.49
N PRO A 20 10.52 12.96 19.99
CA PRO A 20 9.91 12.48 21.22
C PRO A 20 9.46 11.03 21.17
N LEU A 21 9.17 10.51 19.94
CA LEU A 21 8.75 9.14 19.66
C LEU A 21 9.86 8.33 18.97
N GLY A 22 10.82 8.97 18.34
CA GLY A 22 11.80 8.41 17.41
C GLY A 22 13.11 7.94 18.03
N TYR A 23 13.31 8.05 19.35
CA TYR A 23 14.44 7.41 20.04
C TYR A 23 14.31 5.89 20.12
N LEU A 24 13.14 5.37 19.72
CA LEU A 24 12.92 3.94 19.65
C LEU A 24 13.49 3.41 18.32
N SER A 25 14.31 2.37 18.42
CA SER A 25 14.84 1.71 17.21
C SER A 25 13.70 1.10 16.37
N PRO A 26 13.89 0.89 15.06
CA PRO A 26 12.92 0.19 14.21
C PRO A 26 12.49 -1.19 14.76
N ASP A 27 13.40 -1.88 15.46
CA ASP A 27 13.12 -3.17 16.09
C ASP A 27 12.15 -3.02 17.29
N VAL A 28 12.25 -1.95 18.06
CA VAL A 28 11.29 -1.65 19.15
C VAL A 28 9.91 -1.34 18.55
N TYR A 29 9.83 -0.55 17.49
CA TYR A 29 8.57 -0.32 16.79
C TYR A 29 7.96 -1.60 16.22
N LEU A 30 8.79 -2.50 15.69
CA LEU A 30 8.34 -3.82 15.24
C LEU A 30 7.71 -4.61 16.38
N VAL A 31 8.39 -4.71 17.54
CA VAL A 31 7.89 -5.43 18.72
C VAL A 31 6.60 -4.80 19.24
N LEU A 32 6.54 -3.46 19.34
CA LEU A 32 5.34 -2.75 19.77
C LEU A 32 4.18 -2.99 18.79
N THR A 33 4.44 -2.97 17.48
CA THR A 33 3.42 -3.23 16.46
C THR A 33 2.89 -4.65 16.57
N LEU A 34 3.76 -5.65 16.69
CA LEU A 34 3.37 -7.05 16.88
C LEU A 34 2.58 -7.24 18.18
N GLY A 35 3.05 -6.65 19.28
CA GLY A 35 2.32 -6.64 20.55
C GLY A 35 0.93 -6.03 20.42
N TYR A 36 0.83 -4.90 19.72
CA TYR A 36 -0.44 -4.22 19.46
C TYR A 36 -1.39 -5.04 18.58
N LEU A 37 -0.85 -5.73 17.58
CA LEU A 37 -1.62 -6.68 16.76
C LEU A 37 -2.17 -7.83 17.61
N LEU A 38 -1.35 -8.42 18.46
CA LEU A 38 -1.76 -9.49 19.39
C LEU A 38 -2.77 -8.97 20.42
N PHE A 39 -2.61 -7.76 20.91
CA PHE A 39 -3.55 -7.12 21.84
C PHE A 39 -4.96 -7.01 21.28
N SER A 40 -5.10 -7.02 19.95
CA SER A 40 -6.42 -7.10 19.29
C SER A 40 -7.24 -8.32 19.70
N TYR A 41 -6.61 -9.42 20.10
CA TYR A 41 -7.31 -10.63 20.55
C TYR A 41 -7.92 -10.43 21.94
N VAL A 42 -7.30 -9.60 22.77
CA VAL A 42 -7.83 -9.22 24.08
C VAL A 42 -8.96 -8.19 23.92
N LEU A 43 -8.76 -7.19 23.10
CA LEU A 43 -9.75 -6.12 22.89
C LEU A 43 -11.04 -6.57 22.16
N PHE A 44 -10.92 -7.58 21.30
CA PHE A 44 -12.01 -8.06 20.44
C PHE A 44 -12.11 -9.59 20.44
N PRO A 45 -12.34 -10.23 21.61
CA PRO A 45 -12.33 -11.69 21.75
C PRO A 45 -13.42 -12.40 20.94
N GLU A 46 -14.59 -11.76 20.79
CA GLU A 46 -15.77 -12.35 20.13
C GLU A 46 -15.60 -12.53 18.61
N ARG A 47 -14.57 -11.93 18.00
CA ARG A 47 -14.38 -11.95 16.56
C ARG A 47 -13.66 -13.20 16.11
N LYS A 48 -14.43 -14.27 15.79
CA LYS A 48 -13.90 -15.51 15.22
C LYS A 48 -13.35 -15.30 13.82
N PHE A 49 -12.25 -15.97 13.51
CA PHE A 49 -11.57 -15.89 12.22
C PHE A 49 -11.25 -17.29 11.67
N THR A 50 -11.47 -17.48 10.36
CA THR A 50 -11.13 -18.71 9.67
C THR A 50 -9.84 -18.49 8.88
N TYR A 51 -8.73 -19.03 9.37
CA TYR A 51 -7.40 -18.84 8.78
C TYR A 51 -7.26 -19.43 7.37
N PHE A 52 -7.97 -20.53 7.06
CA PHE A 52 -7.91 -21.19 5.76
C PHE A 52 -9.09 -20.83 4.84
N SER A 53 -9.47 -19.56 4.81
CA SER A 53 -10.48 -19.10 3.86
C SER A 53 -9.89 -18.87 2.47
N LYS A 54 -10.69 -19.09 1.41
CA LYS A 54 -10.31 -18.81 0.02
C LYS A 54 -9.80 -17.37 -0.21
N ARG A 55 -10.11 -16.44 0.71
CA ARG A 55 -9.69 -15.03 0.67
C ARG A 55 -8.25 -14.86 1.08
N LEU A 56 -7.71 -15.74 1.89
CA LEU A 56 -6.34 -15.71 2.36
C LEU A 56 -5.36 -16.48 1.46
N ILE A 57 -5.83 -17.12 0.39
CA ILE A 57 -4.94 -17.82 -0.54
C ILE A 57 -3.81 -16.89 -1.05
N PRO A 58 -4.09 -15.65 -1.53
CA PRO A 58 -3.02 -14.76 -1.96
C PRO A 58 -2.02 -14.45 -0.83
N PHE A 59 -2.51 -14.22 0.37
CA PHE A 59 -1.67 -14.00 1.55
C PHE A 59 -0.79 -15.22 1.87
N TRP A 60 -1.34 -16.43 1.86
CA TRP A 60 -0.57 -17.63 2.13
C TRP A 60 0.49 -17.89 1.07
N LEU A 61 0.22 -17.60 -0.20
CA LEU A 61 1.24 -17.68 -1.26
C LEU A 61 2.43 -16.75 -0.99
N VAL A 62 2.16 -15.54 -0.51
CA VAL A 62 3.21 -14.60 -0.11
C VAL A 62 4.02 -15.16 1.07
N ILE A 63 3.36 -15.61 2.13
CA ILE A 63 4.05 -16.15 3.31
C ILE A 63 4.86 -17.39 2.98
N ILE A 64 4.30 -18.32 2.20
CA ILE A 64 5.01 -19.53 1.77
C ILE A 64 6.24 -19.15 0.95
N GLY A 65 6.14 -18.20 0.02
CA GLY A 65 7.28 -17.74 -0.77
C GLY A 65 8.37 -17.10 0.09
N ILE A 66 7.98 -16.26 1.06
CA ILE A 66 8.91 -15.68 2.03
C ILE A 66 9.66 -16.79 2.80
N VAL A 67 8.95 -17.80 3.30
CA VAL A 67 9.57 -18.92 4.05
C VAL A 67 10.48 -19.74 3.15
N LEU A 68 10.03 -20.09 1.94
CA LEU A 68 10.82 -20.90 1.01
C LEU A 68 12.09 -20.19 0.52
N SER A 69 12.09 -18.85 0.44
CA SER A 69 13.26 -18.08 0.01
C SER A 69 14.44 -18.12 1.00
N VAL A 70 14.22 -18.61 2.23
CA VAL A 70 15.32 -18.90 3.19
C VAL A 70 16.24 -20.00 2.66
N ILE A 71 15.71 -20.96 1.89
CA ILE A 71 16.49 -22.09 1.39
C ILE A 71 17.58 -21.64 0.40
N PRO A 72 17.27 -20.86 -0.66
CA PRO A 72 18.31 -20.32 -1.54
C PRO A 72 19.28 -19.37 -0.82
N ALA A 73 18.82 -18.56 0.14
CA ALA A 73 19.70 -17.71 0.95
C ALA A 73 20.77 -18.55 1.67
N TRP A 74 20.40 -19.70 2.21
CA TRP A 74 21.32 -20.61 2.85
C TRP A 74 22.25 -21.31 1.86
N ILE A 75 21.70 -21.88 0.77
CA ILE A 75 22.49 -22.71 -0.18
C ILE A 75 23.44 -21.89 -1.03
N PHE A 76 22.96 -20.77 -1.59
CA PHE A 76 23.71 -20.01 -2.61
C PHE A 76 24.43 -18.78 -2.05
N HIS A 77 23.97 -18.25 -0.90
CA HIS A 77 24.53 -17.03 -0.33
C HIS A 77 25.20 -17.24 1.04
N ASN A 78 25.36 -18.50 1.47
CA ASN A 78 25.99 -18.87 2.75
C ASN A 78 25.39 -18.18 3.98
N GLN A 79 24.16 -17.68 3.89
CA GLN A 79 23.46 -17.04 4.99
C GLN A 79 22.84 -18.11 5.90
N SER A 80 23.22 -18.15 7.19
CA SER A 80 22.65 -19.13 8.11
C SER A 80 21.13 -18.93 8.24
N ILE A 81 20.40 -20.03 8.57
CA ILE A 81 18.94 -19.97 8.78
C ILE A 81 18.60 -18.96 9.88
N LEU A 82 19.39 -18.90 10.97
CA LEU A 82 19.17 -17.95 12.05
C LEU A 82 19.31 -16.50 11.57
N GLN A 83 20.35 -16.20 10.80
CA GLN A 83 20.52 -14.87 10.18
C GLN A 83 19.38 -14.52 9.24
N SER A 84 18.90 -15.50 8.47
CA SER A 84 17.72 -15.31 7.62
C SER A 84 16.50 -14.95 8.47
N VAL A 85 16.20 -15.69 9.53
CA VAL A 85 15.05 -15.38 10.42
C VAL A 85 15.17 -13.98 11.03
N ILE A 86 16.37 -13.56 11.46
CA ILE A 86 16.60 -12.22 11.98
C ILE A 86 16.37 -11.16 10.89
N SER A 87 16.87 -11.37 9.67
CA SER A 87 16.68 -10.46 8.55
C SER A 87 15.21 -10.37 8.11
N TYR A 88 14.45 -11.45 8.24
CA TYR A 88 13.01 -11.51 7.90
C TYR A 88 12.09 -10.95 8.99
N ARG A 89 12.63 -10.49 10.13
CA ARG A 89 11.79 -10.08 11.27
C ARG A 89 10.69 -9.04 10.90
N ALA A 90 10.98 -8.12 10.00
CA ALA A 90 10.00 -7.15 9.53
C ALA A 90 8.83 -7.79 8.75
N GLN A 91 9.03 -8.99 8.19
CA GLN A 91 8.00 -9.70 7.44
C GLN A 91 6.87 -10.23 8.36
N PHE A 92 7.08 -10.32 9.67
CA PHE A 92 5.99 -10.61 10.61
C PHE A 92 4.88 -9.57 10.59
N LEU A 93 5.14 -8.35 10.10
CA LEU A 93 4.11 -7.33 9.89
C LEU A 93 3.02 -7.75 8.89
N TRP A 94 3.26 -8.77 8.04
CA TRP A 94 2.21 -9.36 7.21
C TRP A 94 1.01 -9.87 8.02
N LEU A 95 1.17 -10.14 9.32
CA LEU A 95 0.09 -10.49 10.23
C LEU A 95 -1.01 -9.41 10.32
N VAL A 96 -0.73 -8.18 9.91
CA VAL A 96 -1.74 -7.10 9.77
C VAL A 96 -2.89 -7.55 8.86
N VAL A 97 -2.61 -8.28 7.78
CA VAL A 97 -3.64 -8.73 6.81
C VAL A 97 -4.69 -9.64 7.47
N PRO A 98 -4.34 -10.79 8.06
CA PRO A 98 -5.31 -11.65 8.72
C PRO A 98 -5.99 -10.96 9.91
N ILE A 99 -5.30 -10.09 10.64
CA ILE A 99 -5.87 -9.35 11.77
C ILE A 99 -6.93 -8.35 11.29
N LEU A 100 -6.70 -7.58 10.23
CA LEU A 100 -7.72 -6.70 9.65
C LEU A 100 -8.94 -7.51 9.16
N LEU A 101 -8.71 -8.67 8.54
CA LEU A 101 -9.80 -9.56 8.12
C LEU A 101 -10.59 -10.13 9.31
N ARG A 102 -9.94 -10.36 10.45
CA ARG A 102 -10.58 -10.77 11.71
C ARG A 102 -11.37 -9.63 12.32
N LEU A 103 -10.77 -8.47 12.48
CA LEU A 103 -11.37 -7.29 13.14
C LEU A 103 -12.54 -6.73 12.35
N ARG A 104 -12.56 -6.88 11.04
CA ARG A 104 -13.64 -6.44 10.14
C ARG A 104 -14.08 -4.98 10.38
N PRO A 105 -13.16 -4.01 10.36
CA PRO A 105 -13.55 -2.60 10.54
C PRO A 105 -14.58 -2.19 9.50
N THR A 106 -15.49 -1.29 9.84
CA THR A 106 -16.45 -0.75 8.90
C THR A 106 -15.76 0.16 7.88
N LEU A 107 -16.34 0.32 6.68
CA LEU A 107 -15.79 1.26 5.68
C LEU A 107 -15.69 2.69 6.24
N ARG A 108 -16.65 3.07 7.09
CA ARG A 108 -16.66 4.38 7.76
C ARG A 108 -15.47 4.51 8.72
N GLU A 109 -15.19 3.48 9.51
CA GLU A 109 -14.05 3.46 10.45
C GLU A 109 -12.72 3.53 9.72
N VAL A 110 -12.53 2.74 8.66
CA VAL A 110 -11.30 2.78 7.83
C VAL A 110 -11.15 4.17 7.20
N ASN A 111 -12.20 4.68 6.56
CA ASN A 111 -12.15 6.00 5.93
C ASN A 111 -11.83 7.12 6.92
N HIS A 112 -12.47 7.09 8.09
CA HIS A 112 -12.27 8.11 9.12
C HIS A 112 -10.85 8.06 9.70
N SER A 113 -10.35 6.86 9.99
CA SER A 113 -8.96 6.68 10.45
C SER A 113 -7.95 7.15 9.41
N CYS A 114 -8.12 6.77 8.13
CA CYS A 114 -7.22 7.20 7.07
C CYS A 114 -7.28 8.72 6.81
N LEU A 115 -8.47 9.36 6.92
CA LEU A 115 -8.59 10.81 6.80
C LEU A 115 -7.87 11.54 7.94
N ILE A 116 -8.09 11.13 9.19
CA ILE A 116 -7.38 11.71 10.35
C ILE A 116 -5.87 11.56 10.17
N PHE A 117 -5.43 10.35 9.79
CA PHE A 117 -4.03 10.09 9.53
C PHE A 117 -3.47 10.96 8.40
N THR A 118 -4.22 11.16 7.31
CA THR A 118 -3.81 12.01 6.17
C THR A 118 -3.67 13.48 6.60
N VAL A 119 -4.60 13.98 7.43
CA VAL A 119 -4.49 15.34 7.99
C VAL A 119 -3.26 15.46 8.87
N ALA A 120 -3.04 14.49 9.77
CA ALA A 120 -1.85 14.49 10.63
C ALA A 120 -0.56 14.43 9.81
N LEU A 121 -0.51 13.59 8.78
CA LEU A 121 0.63 13.47 7.87
C LEU A 121 0.93 14.80 7.17
N LEU A 122 -0.10 15.51 6.65
CA LEU A 122 0.09 16.81 6.01
C LEU A 122 0.63 17.85 7.01
N ILE A 123 0.05 17.90 8.22
CA ILE A 123 0.54 18.82 9.28
C ILE A 123 2.00 18.52 9.60
N LEU A 124 2.35 17.24 9.75
CA LEU A 124 3.73 16.85 10.06
C LEU A 124 4.69 17.12 8.90
N THR A 125 4.27 16.97 7.65
CA THR A 125 5.08 17.33 6.47
C THR A 125 5.36 18.83 6.45
N ILE A 126 4.34 19.66 6.70
CA ILE A 126 4.51 21.11 6.82
C ILE A 126 5.44 21.45 8.01
N LEU A 127 5.21 20.81 9.16
CA LEU A 127 6.02 21.04 10.35
C LEU A 127 7.49 20.64 10.12
N HIS A 128 7.72 19.53 9.40
CA HIS A 128 9.04 19.08 9.01
C HIS A 128 9.79 20.14 8.16
N SER A 129 9.09 20.77 7.23
CA SER A 129 9.68 21.81 6.38
C SER A 129 10.07 23.07 7.16
N PHE A 130 9.36 23.40 8.26
CA PHE A 130 9.69 24.56 9.11
C PHE A 130 10.65 24.24 10.25
N ILE A 131 10.60 23.04 10.81
CA ILE A 131 11.36 22.65 11.99
C ILE A 131 11.90 21.21 11.80
N PRO A 132 12.87 20.99 10.88
CA PRO A 132 13.46 19.68 10.62
C PRO A 132 14.06 19.04 11.87
N SER A 133 14.55 19.88 12.80
CA SER A 133 15.16 19.43 14.05
C SER A 133 14.25 18.64 14.99
N LEU A 134 12.92 18.67 14.79
CA LEU A 134 11.97 17.84 15.53
C LEU A 134 11.97 16.38 15.08
N PHE A 135 12.58 16.07 13.94
CA PHE A 135 12.58 14.74 13.37
C PHE A 135 13.94 14.07 13.51
N VAL A 136 13.93 12.73 13.53
CA VAL A 136 15.16 11.92 13.51
C VAL A 136 15.53 11.70 12.06
N HIS A 137 16.75 12.09 11.71
CA HIS A 137 17.31 11.89 10.39
C HIS A 137 18.55 11.00 10.50
N SER A 138 18.77 10.13 9.53
CA SER A 138 20.07 9.51 9.35
C SER A 138 21.09 10.56 8.94
N GLN A 139 22.38 10.27 9.14
CA GLN A 139 23.45 11.19 8.76
C GLN A 139 23.42 11.52 7.25
N GLU A 140 23.10 10.50 6.44
CA GLU A 140 22.94 10.62 4.98
C GLU A 140 21.71 11.47 4.58
N GLU A 141 20.61 11.38 5.36
CA GLU A 141 19.44 12.22 5.16
C GLU A 141 19.73 13.67 5.57
N MET A 142 20.49 13.90 6.64
CA MET A 142 20.91 15.24 7.05
C MET A 142 21.80 15.91 6.00
N GLU A 143 22.72 15.18 5.37
CA GLU A 143 23.54 15.72 4.26
C GLU A 143 22.66 16.09 3.05
N LYS A 144 21.64 15.27 2.72
CA LYS A 144 20.68 15.57 1.66
C LYS A 144 19.77 16.77 2.02
N ILE A 145 19.36 16.88 3.27
CA ILE A 145 18.59 18.05 3.77
C ILE A 145 19.41 19.33 3.62
N MET A 146 20.68 19.32 4.05
CA MET A 146 21.56 20.46 3.93
C MET A 146 21.82 20.84 2.46
N ALA A 147 21.96 19.85 1.57
CA ALA A 147 22.13 20.11 0.14
C ALA A 147 20.83 20.63 -0.53
N GLN A 148 19.65 20.34 0.03
CA GLN A 148 18.35 20.78 -0.47
C GLN A 148 17.85 22.08 0.19
N GLU A 149 18.50 22.58 1.24
CA GLU A 149 18.18 23.89 1.84
C GLU A 149 18.30 25.04 0.83
N GLU A 150 19.07 24.88 -0.25
CA GLU A 150 19.12 25.84 -1.36
C GLU A 150 17.88 25.79 -2.27
N ASP A 151 17.12 24.66 -2.33
CA ASP A 151 16.01 24.44 -3.29
C ASP A 151 14.60 24.31 -2.67
N GLY A 152 14.41 24.44 -1.35
CA GLY A 152 13.08 24.43 -0.75
C GLY A 152 12.70 23.13 0.00
N MET A 153 11.45 22.92 0.30
CA MET A 153 10.88 21.96 1.25
C MET A 153 11.43 20.52 1.18
N TYR A 154 12.03 20.03 2.25
CA TYR A 154 12.27 18.60 2.46
C TYR A 154 10.97 17.90 2.92
N LEU A 155 10.59 16.82 2.25
CA LEU A 155 9.30 16.18 2.44
C LEU A 155 9.44 14.81 3.10
N LEU A 156 8.57 14.55 4.08
CA LEU A 156 8.39 13.21 4.65
C LEU A 156 7.94 12.24 3.55
N ARG A 157 8.78 11.23 3.25
CA ARG A 157 8.56 10.33 2.13
C ARG A 157 7.26 9.53 2.24
N GLY A 158 6.57 9.60 1.19
CA GLY A 158 5.50 8.90 0.52
C GLY A 158 4.75 7.77 1.22
N PHE A 159 3.85 8.08 2.15
CA PHE A 159 2.87 7.11 2.59
C PHE A 159 1.67 7.12 1.63
N SER A 160 1.32 5.97 1.05
CA SER A 160 0.16 5.85 0.15
C SER A 160 -1.19 5.81 0.89
N ILE A 161 -1.23 6.04 2.20
CA ILE A 161 -2.48 6.02 2.99
C ILE A 161 -3.55 7.02 2.48
N PRO A 162 -3.21 8.25 2.01
CA PRO A 162 -4.18 9.19 1.44
C PRO A 162 -4.99 8.61 0.27
N VAL A 163 -4.48 7.57 -0.40
CA VAL A 163 -5.17 6.90 -1.51
C VAL A 163 -6.42 6.12 -1.06
N ILE A 164 -6.48 5.67 0.19
CA ILE A 164 -7.65 4.96 0.72
C ILE A 164 -8.88 5.89 0.76
N PRO A 165 -8.85 7.06 1.43
CA PRO A 165 -9.96 7.99 1.41
C PRO A 165 -10.23 8.55 0.00
N LEU A 166 -9.19 8.76 -0.82
CA LEU A 166 -9.34 9.13 -2.22
C LEU A 166 -10.19 8.10 -2.98
N ALA A 167 -9.85 6.81 -2.92
CA ALA A 167 -10.59 5.74 -3.59
C ALA A 167 -12.06 5.66 -3.12
N ILE A 168 -12.30 5.85 -1.82
CA ILE A 168 -13.65 5.84 -1.23
C ILE A 168 -14.45 7.06 -1.70
N ALA A 169 -13.84 8.24 -1.75
CA ALA A 169 -14.48 9.46 -2.25
C ALA A 169 -14.80 9.35 -3.75
N LEU A 170 -13.86 8.83 -4.56
CA LEU A 170 -14.09 8.56 -5.99
C LEU A 170 -15.23 7.54 -6.21
N GLN A 171 -15.33 6.50 -5.38
CA GLN A 171 -16.46 5.57 -5.44
C GLN A 171 -17.79 6.29 -5.23
N LYS A 172 -17.88 7.22 -4.27
CA LYS A 172 -19.10 7.96 -3.96
C LYS A 172 -19.42 8.95 -5.08
N LEU A 173 -18.43 9.72 -5.56
CA LEU A 173 -18.59 10.62 -6.71
C LEU A 173 -19.06 9.89 -7.95
N GLY A 174 -18.63 8.65 -8.19
CA GLY A 174 -19.12 7.81 -9.28
C GLY A 174 -20.59 7.39 -9.15
N GLN A 175 -21.18 7.49 -7.95
CA GLN A 175 -22.59 7.18 -7.69
C GLN A 175 -23.47 8.44 -7.64
N ARG A 176 -23.00 9.46 -6.94
CA ARG A 176 -23.68 10.76 -6.77
C ARG A 176 -22.63 11.85 -6.55
N PHE A 177 -22.90 13.03 -7.08
CA PHE A 177 -22.04 14.17 -6.89
C PHE A 177 -22.33 14.82 -5.54
N GLU A 178 -21.33 14.83 -4.64
CA GLU A 178 -21.36 15.60 -3.41
C GLU A 178 -20.09 16.46 -3.32
N MET A 179 -20.23 17.76 -3.05
CA MET A 179 -19.12 18.70 -2.91
C MET A 179 -18.12 18.23 -1.86
N ARG A 180 -18.61 17.65 -0.77
CA ARG A 180 -17.76 17.08 0.28
C ARG A 180 -16.79 16.02 -0.25
N ASP A 181 -17.26 15.09 -1.08
CA ASP A 181 -16.44 14.02 -1.61
C ASP A 181 -15.43 14.57 -2.65
N LEU A 182 -15.82 15.62 -3.41
CA LEU A 182 -14.90 16.35 -4.29
C LEU A 182 -13.78 17.04 -3.49
N LEU A 183 -14.11 17.71 -2.38
CA LEU A 183 -13.12 18.32 -1.49
C LEU A 183 -12.15 17.28 -0.90
N ILE A 184 -12.64 16.09 -0.53
CA ILE A 184 -11.77 14.99 -0.06
C ILE A 184 -10.83 14.54 -1.18
N VAL A 185 -11.31 14.42 -2.42
CA VAL A 185 -10.47 14.08 -3.58
C VAL A 185 -9.37 15.13 -3.77
N ALA A 186 -9.74 16.40 -3.83
CA ALA A 186 -8.79 17.51 -3.97
C ALA A 186 -7.76 17.53 -2.84
N PHE A 187 -8.20 17.36 -1.60
CA PHE A 187 -7.33 17.30 -0.42
C PHE A 187 -6.34 16.12 -0.50
N CYS A 188 -6.81 14.92 -0.86
CA CYS A 188 -5.91 13.77 -0.98
C CYS A 188 -4.90 13.94 -2.12
N PHE A 189 -5.30 14.52 -3.26
CA PHE A 189 -4.37 14.85 -4.34
C PHE A 189 -3.33 15.88 -3.89
N PHE A 190 -3.76 16.92 -3.16
CA PHE A 190 -2.85 17.90 -2.58
C PHE A 190 -1.84 17.26 -1.63
N CYS A 191 -2.27 16.36 -0.75
CA CYS A 191 -1.37 15.62 0.14
C CYS A 191 -0.35 14.77 -0.63
N LEU A 192 -0.78 14.06 -1.69
CA LEU A 192 0.12 13.26 -2.52
C LEU A 192 1.11 14.14 -3.30
N PHE A 193 0.68 15.31 -3.72
CA PHE A 193 1.53 16.28 -4.41
C PHE A 193 2.59 16.85 -3.46
N VAL A 194 2.19 17.33 -2.29
CA VAL A 194 3.10 17.86 -1.27
C VAL A 194 4.14 16.81 -0.83
N GLN A 195 3.79 15.54 -0.87
CA GLN A 195 4.71 14.43 -0.57
C GLN A 195 5.61 14.03 -1.73
N GLU A 196 5.55 14.72 -2.88
CA GLU A 196 6.31 14.41 -4.10
C GLU A 196 6.23 12.94 -4.54
N ASN A 197 5.16 12.25 -4.16
CA ASN A 197 4.95 10.85 -4.50
C ASN A 197 4.42 10.73 -5.93
N ARG A 198 5.30 10.93 -6.91
CA ARG A 198 5.00 10.95 -8.35
C ARG A 198 4.23 9.71 -8.79
N THR A 199 4.70 8.53 -8.39
CA THR A 199 4.05 7.25 -8.78
C THR A 199 2.63 7.15 -8.24
N SER A 200 2.39 7.55 -6.99
CA SER A 200 1.05 7.55 -6.40
C SER A 200 0.14 8.60 -7.03
N LEU A 201 0.68 9.77 -7.41
CA LEU A 201 -0.07 10.79 -8.15
C LEU A 201 -0.53 10.27 -9.51
N PHE A 202 0.39 9.72 -10.32
CA PHE A 202 0.04 9.13 -11.62
C PHE A 202 -0.99 8.00 -11.49
N ALA A 203 -0.78 7.07 -10.56
CA ALA A 203 -1.73 6.00 -10.31
C ALA A 203 -3.12 6.53 -9.89
N SER A 204 -3.15 7.62 -9.11
CA SER A 204 -4.41 8.27 -8.71
C SER A 204 -5.15 8.94 -9.87
N ILE A 205 -4.43 9.50 -10.84
CA ILE A 205 -5.02 10.03 -12.08
C ILE A 205 -5.68 8.88 -12.87
N PHE A 206 -5.04 7.72 -13.00
CA PHE A 206 -5.66 6.55 -13.61
C PHE A 206 -6.89 6.07 -12.85
N MET A 207 -6.90 6.17 -11.51
CA MET A 207 -8.10 5.85 -10.71
C MET A 207 -9.26 6.80 -11.05
N VAL A 208 -9.01 8.09 -11.24
CA VAL A 208 -10.03 9.06 -11.66
C VAL A 208 -10.58 8.68 -13.04
N GLY A 209 -9.71 8.37 -14.01
CA GLY A 209 -10.12 7.90 -15.34
C GLY A 209 -11.00 6.65 -15.26
N LEU A 210 -10.58 5.66 -14.47
CA LEU A 210 -11.36 4.43 -14.25
C LEU A 210 -12.72 4.71 -13.59
N MET A 211 -12.78 5.65 -12.64
CA MET A 211 -14.03 6.08 -12.01
C MET A 211 -15.01 6.60 -13.05
N PHE A 212 -14.57 7.46 -13.97
CA PHE A 212 -15.44 7.99 -15.03
C PHE A 212 -15.93 6.91 -15.99
N LEU A 213 -15.10 5.94 -16.36
CA LEU A 213 -15.50 4.84 -17.23
C LEU A 213 -16.64 4.00 -16.61
N TYR A 214 -16.56 3.73 -15.30
CA TYR A 214 -17.53 2.91 -14.58
C TYR A 214 -18.67 3.69 -13.93
N SER A 215 -18.63 5.02 -13.93
CA SER A 215 -19.66 5.86 -13.33
C SER A 215 -20.96 5.76 -14.11
N LYS A 216 -22.07 5.56 -13.38
CA LYS A 216 -23.45 5.63 -13.91
C LYS A 216 -24.05 7.02 -13.73
N TYR A 217 -23.30 7.98 -13.22
CA TYR A 217 -23.81 9.32 -12.94
C TYR A 217 -24.13 10.08 -14.23
N LYS A 218 -25.34 10.65 -14.32
CA LYS A 218 -25.82 11.33 -15.52
C LYS A 218 -24.91 12.50 -15.94
N TYR A 219 -24.39 13.25 -14.98
CA TYR A 219 -23.56 14.44 -15.21
C TYR A 219 -22.06 14.15 -15.11
N LYS A 220 -21.62 12.90 -15.32
CA LYS A 220 -20.22 12.51 -15.21
C LYS A 220 -19.27 13.36 -16.05
N TYR A 221 -19.71 13.80 -17.25
CA TYR A 221 -18.91 14.65 -18.12
C TYR A 221 -18.75 16.07 -17.55
N VAL A 222 -19.79 16.62 -16.92
CA VAL A 222 -19.70 17.93 -16.23
C VAL A 222 -18.73 17.86 -15.07
N VAL A 223 -18.79 16.79 -14.26
CA VAL A 223 -17.84 16.56 -13.16
C VAL A 223 -16.42 16.38 -13.72
N MET A 224 -16.26 15.65 -14.83
CA MET A 224 -14.98 15.48 -15.49
C MET A 224 -14.39 16.81 -15.96
N VAL A 225 -15.20 17.65 -16.61
CA VAL A 225 -14.78 19.00 -17.04
C VAL A 225 -14.41 19.86 -15.83
N ALA A 226 -15.25 19.90 -14.79
CA ALA A 226 -14.97 20.66 -13.56
C ALA A 226 -13.67 20.20 -12.89
N MET A 227 -13.45 18.90 -12.77
CA MET A 227 -12.19 18.35 -12.23
C MET A 227 -11.00 18.65 -13.17
N GLY A 228 -11.20 18.58 -14.48
CA GLY A 228 -10.18 18.95 -15.46
C GLY A 228 -9.78 20.43 -15.37
N VAL A 229 -10.75 21.33 -15.21
CA VAL A 229 -10.51 22.75 -14.98
C VAL A 229 -9.75 23.00 -13.67
N LEU A 230 -10.19 22.40 -12.58
CA LEU A 230 -9.49 22.52 -11.29
C LEU A 230 -8.07 21.95 -11.36
N ALA A 231 -7.89 20.78 -11.98
CA ALA A 231 -6.57 20.21 -12.21
C ALA A 231 -5.72 21.11 -13.13
N GLY A 232 -6.32 21.70 -14.18
CA GLY A 232 -5.64 22.64 -15.07
C GLY A 232 -5.17 23.90 -14.35
N ILE A 233 -6.00 24.50 -13.50
CA ILE A 233 -5.64 25.66 -12.65
C ILE A 233 -4.49 25.26 -11.70
N PHE A 234 -4.59 24.10 -11.06
CA PHE A 234 -3.55 23.60 -10.16
C PHE A 234 -2.22 23.33 -10.89
N VAL A 235 -2.26 22.66 -12.05
CA VAL A 235 -1.05 22.46 -12.88
C VAL A 235 -0.49 23.77 -13.35
N TRP A 236 -1.34 24.72 -13.77
CA TRP A 236 -0.90 26.04 -14.20
C TRP A 236 -0.19 26.82 -13.09
N SER A 237 -0.75 26.80 -11.87
CA SER A 237 -0.14 27.49 -10.72
C SER A 237 1.18 26.85 -10.27
N THR A 238 1.42 25.59 -10.63
CA THR A 238 2.63 24.82 -10.25
C THR A 238 3.40 24.33 -11.49
N ILE A 239 3.22 25.00 -12.65
CA ILE A 239 3.74 24.53 -13.95
C ILE A 239 5.25 24.33 -13.94
N ALA A 240 6.00 25.23 -13.27
CA ALA A 240 7.45 25.14 -13.16
C ALA A 240 7.87 23.86 -12.42
N THR A 241 7.19 23.55 -11.32
CA THR A 241 7.42 22.31 -10.55
C THR A 241 7.08 21.07 -11.37
N TRP A 242 5.95 21.10 -12.11
CA TRP A 242 5.57 19.99 -12.99
C TRP A 242 6.55 19.78 -14.13
N MET A 243 7.02 20.86 -14.76
CA MET A 243 8.02 20.78 -15.83
C MET A 243 9.34 20.21 -15.32
N ALA A 244 9.82 20.67 -14.17
CA ALA A 244 11.02 20.12 -13.53
C ALA A 244 10.84 18.62 -13.18
N LEU A 245 9.68 18.23 -12.63
CA LEU A 245 9.37 16.83 -12.32
C LEU A 245 9.33 15.94 -13.56
N ILE A 246 8.75 16.44 -14.68
CA ILE A 246 8.68 15.71 -15.94
C ILE A 246 10.07 15.58 -16.55
N GLU A 247 10.82 16.66 -16.60
CA GLU A 247 12.19 16.69 -17.14
C GLU A 247 13.10 15.74 -16.37
N GLU A 248 13.09 15.79 -15.04
CA GLU A 248 13.82 14.86 -14.19
C GLU A 248 13.38 13.40 -14.42
N THR A 249 12.07 13.15 -14.62
CA THR A 249 11.56 11.80 -14.89
C THR A 249 12.03 11.29 -16.25
N ILE A 250 12.04 12.15 -17.28
CA ILE A 250 12.53 11.80 -18.61
C ILE A 250 14.02 11.51 -18.58
N MET A 251 14.82 12.34 -17.89
CA MET A 251 16.26 12.08 -17.71
C MET A 251 16.49 10.76 -16.99
N GLN A 252 15.77 10.48 -15.91
CA GLN A 252 15.90 9.23 -15.16
C GLN A 252 15.52 7.99 -15.96
N VAL A 253 14.50 8.06 -16.81
CA VAL A 253 14.08 6.92 -17.67
C VAL A 253 15.10 6.64 -18.77
N GLY A 254 15.72 7.69 -19.32
CA GLY A 254 16.72 7.58 -20.39
C GLY A 254 18.14 7.22 -19.91
N ASP A 255 18.41 7.35 -18.63
CA ASP A 255 19.73 7.15 -18.04
C ASP A 255 19.91 5.68 -17.62
N ALA A 256 20.85 4.97 -18.29
CA ALA A 256 21.20 3.60 -17.94
C ALA A 256 21.88 3.49 -16.57
N ASP A 257 22.54 4.55 -16.12
CA ASP A 257 23.20 4.63 -14.81
C ASP A 257 22.24 5.03 -13.69
N TYR A 258 21.00 5.39 -14.02
CA TYR A 258 20.00 5.66 -13.00
C TYR A 258 19.74 4.41 -12.13
N ASN A 259 19.91 4.55 -10.83
CA ASN A 259 19.94 3.44 -9.87
C ASN A 259 18.80 2.44 -10.04
N ARG A 260 17.60 2.89 -10.42
CA ARG A 260 16.44 2.02 -10.61
C ARG A 260 16.54 1.16 -11.87
N ASN A 261 17.01 1.73 -12.98
CA ASN A 261 17.23 0.99 -14.23
C ASN A 261 18.36 -0.02 -14.05
N LYS A 262 19.45 0.42 -13.41
CA LYS A 262 20.57 -0.43 -13.03
C LYS A 262 20.13 -1.58 -12.12
N ALA A 263 19.32 -1.30 -11.10
CA ALA A 263 18.77 -2.31 -10.21
C ALA A 263 17.88 -3.31 -10.94
N MET A 264 17.01 -2.88 -11.85
CA MET A 264 16.14 -3.75 -12.62
C MET A 264 16.95 -4.71 -13.50
N LEU A 265 17.94 -4.20 -14.23
CA LEU A 265 18.84 -5.02 -15.08
C LEU A 265 19.66 -6.00 -14.23
N TYR A 266 20.18 -5.55 -13.09
CA TYR A 266 20.95 -6.38 -12.17
C TYR A 266 20.11 -7.56 -11.65
N PHE A 267 18.90 -7.32 -11.14
CA PHE A 267 18.06 -8.38 -10.57
C PHE A 267 17.52 -9.37 -11.61
N LEU A 268 17.47 -8.99 -12.88
CA LEU A 268 17.11 -9.90 -13.97
C LEU A 268 18.32 -10.69 -14.46
N SER A 269 19.54 -10.30 -14.12
CA SER A 269 20.78 -10.93 -14.60
C SER A 269 21.09 -12.24 -13.87
N PRO A 270 21.89 -13.12 -14.50
CA PRO A 270 22.44 -14.32 -13.85
C PRO A 270 23.36 -14.01 -12.66
N LEU A 271 23.92 -12.78 -12.58
CA LEU A 271 24.75 -12.36 -11.45
C LEU A 271 23.96 -12.33 -10.14
N ALA A 272 22.74 -11.83 -10.19
CA ALA A 272 21.85 -11.82 -9.02
C ALA A 272 21.18 -13.19 -8.80
N ASN A 273 21.10 -14.03 -9.84
CA ASN A 273 20.36 -15.30 -9.80
C ASN A 273 21.27 -16.45 -10.26
N PRO A 274 22.12 -16.99 -9.39
CA PRO A 274 23.12 -18.00 -9.73
C PRO A 274 22.52 -19.36 -10.12
N SER A 275 21.23 -19.58 -9.88
CA SER A 275 20.54 -20.84 -10.16
C SER A 275 19.09 -20.59 -10.56
N TRP A 276 18.50 -21.52 -11.35
CA TRP A 276 17.06 -21.52 -11.64
C TRP A 276 16.19 -21.54 -10.35
N ALA A 277 16.73 -22.15 -9.28
CA ALA A 277 16.04 -22.18 -8.00
C ALA A 277 15.85 -20.78 -7.40
N THR A 278 16.79 -19.86 -7.60
CA THR A 278 16.68 -18.47 -7.13
C THR A 278 15.62 -17.69 -7.90
N TYR A 279 15.35 -18.01 -9.16
CA TYR A 279 14.23 -17.43 -9.91
C TYR A 279 12.86 -17.90 -9.37
N ILE A 280 12.75 -19.15 -8.91
CA ILE A 280 11.48 -19.71 -8.43
C ILE A 280 11.23 -19.36 -6.96
N PHE A 281 12.24 -19.49 -6.11
CA PHE A 281 12.14 -19.36 -4.66
C PHE A 281 12.66 -18.03 -4.12
N GLY A 282 13.32 -17.23 -4.96
CA GLY A 282 13.97 -15.98 -4.57
C GLY A 282 15.34 -16.19 -3.95
N ASN A 283 16.07 -15.09 -3.73
CA ASN A 283 17.38 -15.11 -3.07
C ASN A 283 17.29 -14.95 -1.55
N GLY A 284 16.09 -14.67 -1.04
CA GLY A 284 15.87 -14.35 0.37
C GLY A 284 16.15 -12.88 0.72
N PHE A 285 15.92 -12.54 1.95
CA PHE A 285 16.30 -11.23 2.50
C PHE A 285 17.74 -11.32 3.01
N LEU A 286 18.68 -10.94 2.14
CA LEU A 286 20.09 -11.06 2.43
C LEU A 286 20.57 -10.00 3.43
N SER A 287 21.40 -10.42 4.38
CA SER A 287 22.08 -9.53 5.31
C SER A 287 23.38 -9.03 4.71
N ALA A 288 23.66 -7.73 4.80
CA ALA A 288 24.91 -7.12 4.34
C ALA A 288 26.18 -7.77 4.98
N HIS A 289 26.04 -8.28 6.20
CA HIS A 289 27.15 -8.92 6.92
C HIS A 289 27.35 -10.39 6.55
N ALA A 290 26.37 -11.03 5.93
CA ALA A 290 26.41 -12.47 5.66
C ALA A 290 26.52 -12.79 4.17
N SER A 291 26.23 -11.86 3.28
CA SER A 291 26.17 -12.09 1.85
C SER A 291 27.05 -11.12 1.07
N GLN A 292 28.01 -11.66 0.32
CA GLN A 292 28.83 -10.89 -0.60
C GLN A 292 27.98 -10.22 -1.69
N LEU A 293 26.91 -10.88 -2.14
CA LEU A 293 25.96 -10.32 -3.09
C LEU A 293 25.35 -9.02 -2.56
N MET A 294 24.88 -9.02 -1.29
CA MET A 294 24.29 -7.82 -0.69
C MET A 294 25.30 -6.70 -0.51
N ALA A 295 26.55 -7.03 -0.13
CA ALA A 295 27.63 -6.06 -0.05
C ALA A 295 27.92 -5.40 -1.40
N THR A 296 27.96 -6.18 -2.48
CA THR A 296 28.13 -5.68 -3.85
C THR A 296 26.95 -4.78 -4.26
N MET A 297 25.71 -5.22 -4.01
CA MET A 297 24.51 -4.43 -4.31
C MET A 297 24.52 -3.07 -3.61
N MET A 298 24.89 -3.04 -2.30
CA MET A 298 24.99 -1.81 -1.54
C MET A 298 26.10 -0.88 -2.07
N ALA A 299 27.25 -1.43 -2.43
CA ALA A 299 28.36 -0.68 -3.01
C ALA A 299 28.01 -0.06 -4.38
N GLU A 300 27.13 -0.70 -5.14
CA GLU A 300 26.65 -0.22 -6.44
C GLU A 300 25.37 0.64 -6.35
N GLY A 301 24.84 0.88 -5.15
CA GLY A 301 23.61 1.66 -4.93
C GLY A 301 22.35 0.97 -5.47
N VAL A 302 22.35 -0.36 -5.56
CA VAL A 302 21.26 -1.17 -6.10
C VAL A 302 20.40 -1.73 -4.97
N TYR A 303 19.11 -1.36 -4.91
CA TYR A 303 18.22 -1.79 -3.85
C TYR A 303 16.96 -2.48 -4.40
N ASN A 304 16.59 -3.60 -3.79
CA ASN A 304 15.36 -4.35 -4.13
C ASN A 304 14.09 -3.51 -3.94
N SER A 305 14.08 -2.57 -2.99
CA SER A 305 12.94 -1.70 -2.69
C SER A 305 12.56 -0.78 -3.86
N ASP A 306 13.51 -0.46 -4.74
CA ASP A 306 13.36 0.57 -5.76
C ASP A 306 12.74 0.04 -7.06
N VAL A 307 12.63 -1.27 -7.20
CA VAL A 307 12.18 -1.95 -8.42
C VAL A 307 10.94 -2.83 -8.23
N GLY A 308 10.11 -2.49 -7.28
CA GLY A 308 8.76 -3.04 -7.10
C GLY A 308 8.64 -4.55 -7.30
N TYR A 309 7.94 -4.98 -8.37
CA TYR A 309 7.74 -6.41 -8.68
C TYR A 309 9.03 -7.20 -8.88
N VAL A 310 10.02 -6.60 -9.54
CA VAL A 310 11.29 -7.29 -9.84
C VAL A 310 12.06 -7.53 -8.55
N GLY A 311 12.12 -6.54 -7.67
CA GLY A 311 12.75 -6.67 -6.36
C GLY A 311 12.02 -7.69 -5.48
N PHE A 312 10.68 -7.68 -5.51
CA PHE A 312 9.87 -8.65 -4.78
C PHE A 312 10.08 -10.08 -5.28
N TRP A 313 10.13 -10.25 -6.60
CA TRP A 313 10.43 -11.53 -7.23
C TRP A 313 11.85 -12.01 -6.93
N ASN A 314 12.85 -11.15 -7.10
CA ASN A 314 14.24 -11.49 -6.79
C ASN A 314 14.40 -11.93 -5.34
N GLN A 315 13.72 -11.27 -4.41
CA GLN A 315 13.84 -11.55 -2.98
C GLN A 315 13.07 -12.79 -2.54
N PHE A 316 11.82 -12.97 -2.98
CA PHE A 316 10.91 -13.99 -2.45
C PHE A 316 10.40 -14.99 -3.49
N GLY A 317 10.84 -14.87 -4.73
CA GLY A 317 10.51 -15.78 -5.83
C GLY A 317 9.12 -15.57 -6.43
N LEU A 318 8.70 -16.57 -7.20
CA LEU A 318 7.49 -16.51 -8.02
C LEU A 318 6.19 -16.58 -7.22
N LEU A 319 6.15 -17.33 -6.11
CA LEU A 319 4.91 -17.54 -5.33
C LEU A 319 4.28 -16.25 -4.81
N PRO A 320 5.01 -15.30 -4.21
CA PRO A 320 4.46 -14.00 -3.80
C PRO A 320 3.92 -13.17 -4.96
N ILE A 321 4.57 -13.22 -6.12
CA ILE A 321 4.11 -12.54 -7.33
C ILE A 321 2.78 -13.12 -7.79
N VAL A 322 2.66 -14.46 -7.86
CA VAL A 322 1.39 -15.14 -8.17
C VAL A 322 0.31 -14.78 -7.16
N GLY A 323 0.64 -14.75 -5.86
CA GLY A 323 -0.26 -14.32 -4.80
C GLY A 323 -0.77 -12.90 -5.00
N PHE A 324 0.12 -11.97 -5.33
CA PHE A 324 -0.20 -10.58 -5.60
C PHE A 324 -1.12 -10.41 -6.82
N PHE A 325 -0.79 -11.00 -7.95
CA PHE A 325 -1.64 -10.96 -9.14
C PHE A 325 -2.97 -11.67 -8.94
N LEU A 326 -2.99 -12.78 -8.20
CA LEU A 326 -4.24 -13.45 -7.84
C LEU A 326 -5.16 -12.55 -7.01
N LEU A 327 -4.60 -11.76 -6.07
CA LEU A 327 -5.36 -10.76 -5.32
C LEU A 327 -5.98 -9.73 -6.27
N ILE A 328 -5.16 -9.11 -7.12
CA ILE A 328 -5.59 -8.05 -8.04
C ILE A 328 -6.66 -8.56 -9.00
N ILE A 329 -6.39 -9.66 -9.71
CA ILE A 329 -7.30 -10.19 -10.75
C ILE A 329 -8.58 -10.71 -10.13
N ARG A 330 -8.47 -11.56 -9.10
CA ARG A 330 -9.64 -12.23 -8.52
C ARG A 330 -10.49 -11.30 -7.67
N TRP A 331 -9.87 -10.51 -6.80
CA TRP A 331 -10.59 -9.70 -5.82
C TRP A 331 -10.74 -8.24 -6.24
N GLY A 332 -9.78 -7.73 -7.00
CA GLY A 332 -9.83 -6.38 -7.54
C GLY A 332 -10.78 -6.26 -8.73
N PHE A 333 -10.72 -7.18 -9.68
CA PHE A 333 -11.49 -7.08 -10.93
C PHE A 333 -12.62 -8.12 -11.04
N ARG A 334 -12.31 -9.42 -11.02
CA ARG A 334 -13.29 -10.48 -11.36
C ARG A 334 -14.44 -10.57 -10.36
N ASN A 335 -14.15 -10.61 -9.07
CA ASN A 335 -15.14 -10.75 -8.01
C ASN A 335 -15.54 -9.39 -7.39
N ALA A 336 -15.11 -8.27 -7.98
CA ALA A 336 -15.37 -6.94 -7.44
C ALA A 336 -16.87 -6.62 -7.46
N THR A 337 -17.41 -6.20 -6.32
CA THR A 337 -18.76 -5.67 -6.20
C THR A 337 -18.71 -4.16 -6.08
N GLY A 338 -18.66 -3.46 -7.20
CA GLY A 338 -18.52 -2.01 -7.22
C GLY A 338 -17.14 -1.56 -7.71
N ILE A 339 -16.92 -0.24 -7.68
CA ILE A 339 -15.74 0.37 -8.27
C ILE A 339 -14.54 0.40 -7.32
N LEU A 340 -14.74 0.50 -5.99
CA LEU A 340 -13.66 0.63 -5.01
C LEU A 340 -12.58 -0.47 -5.11
N PRO A 341 -12.93 -1.78 -5.19
CA PRO A 341 -11.92 -2.81 -5.38
C PRO A 341 -11.10 -2.63 -6.66
N LYS A 342 -11.75 -2.16 -7.74
CA LYS A 342 -11.09 -1.91 -9.03
C LYS A 342 -10.12 -0.74 -8.97
N LEU A 343 -10.51 0.34 -8.28
CA LEU A 343 -9.64 1.50 -8.06
C LEU A 343 -8.39 1.11 -7.28
N LEU A 344 -8.56 0.37 -6.17
CA LEU A 344 -7.43 -0.08 -5.35
C LEU A 344 -6.55 -1.09 -6.09
N ALA A 345 -7.14 -1.99 -6.87
CA ALA A 345 -6.39 -2.95 -7.68
C ALA A 345 -5.57 -2.26 -8.77
N LEU A 346 -6.16 -1.27 -9.46
CA LEU A 346 -5.46 -0.46 -10.46
C LEU A 346 -4.30 0.30 -9.83
N PHE A 347 -4.54 0.95 -8.69
CA PHE A 347 -3.49 1.67 -7.96
C PHE A 347 -2.34 0.74 -7.60
N LEU A 348 -2.61 -0.40 -6.95
CA LEU A 348 -1.60 -1.39 -6.59
C LEU A 348 -0.85 -1.90 -7.83
N MET A 349 -1.54 -2.15 -8.94
CA MET A 349 -0.92 -2.65 -10.16
C MET A 349 0.07 -1.64 -10.75
N VAL A 350 -0.30 -0.37 -10.81
CA VAL A 350 0.56 0.69 -11.36
C VAL A 350 1.74 0.99 -10.43
N THR A 351 1.48 1.16 -9.15
CA THR A 351 2.53 1.59 -8.20
C THR A 351 3.51 0.47 -7.86
N SER A 352 3.11 -0.80 -7.92
CA SER A 352 4.02 -1.93 -7.67
C SER A 352 5.06 -2.15 -8.77
N ILE A 353 5.03 -1.38 -9.85
CA ILE A 353 6.13 -1.35 -10.83
C ILE A 353 7.38 -0.75 -10.18
N THR A 354 7.21 0.26 -9.33
CA THR A 354 8.30 1.02 -8.72
C THR A 354 8.36 0.93 -7.21
N ILE A 355 7.25 0.61 -6.54
CA ILE A 355 7.15 0.57 -5.07
C ILE A 355 7.13 -0.88 -4.59
N GLY A 356 8.10 -1.25 -3.77
CA GLY A 356 8.11 -2.53 -3.06
C GLY A 356 7.22 -2.47 -1.81
N TYR A 357 5.98 -2.96 -1.89
CA TYR A 357 5.05 -2.98 -0.74
C TYR A 357 5.46 -3.92 0.40
N TYR A 358 6.56 -4.60 0.29
CA TYR A 358 7.07 -5.58 1.25
C TYR A 358 8.26 -5.07 2.07
N GLY A 359 8.93 -4.00 1.61
CA GLY A 359 10.18 -3.53 2.22
C GLY A 359 9.98 -2.60 3.41
N GLN A 360 8.87 -1.86 3.44
CA GLN A 360 8.59 -0.85 4.47
C GLN A 360 7.24 -1.10 5.14
N ALA A 361 7.19 -0.91 6.45
CA ALA A 361 5.99 -1.14 7.27
C ALA A 361 4.79 -0.28 6.81
N SER A 362 5.03 0.98 6.45
CA SER A 362 4.00 1.92 5.96
C SER A 362 3.38 1.47 4.63
N HIS A 363 4.19 0.97 3.71
CA HIS A 363 3.72 0.43 2.44
C HIS A 363 2.92 -0.85 2.63
N LEU A 364 3.37 -1.72 3.54
CA LEU A 364 2.67 -2.95 3.89
C LEU A 364 1.31 -2.65 4.55
N LEU A 365 1.24 -1.61 5.38
CA LEU A 365 -0.03 -1.16 5.98
C LEU A 365 -1.04 -0.76 4.91
N PHE A 366 -0.62 0.06 3.95
CA PHE A 366 -1.47 0.45 2.83
C PHE A 366 -1.94 -0.78 2.05
N PHE A 367 -1.02 -1.69 1.70
CA PHE A 367 -1.35 -2.94 1.03
C PHE A 367 -2.36 -3.76 1.82
N ALA A 368 -2.18 -3.91 3.13
CA ALA A 368 -3.09 -4.67 4.00
C ALA A 368 -4.50 -4.06 4.07
N LEU A 369 -4.59 -2.73 4.12
CA LEU A 369 -5.87 -2.00 4.07
C LEU A 369 -6.55 -2.16 2.71
N ALA A 370 -5.81 -2.03 1.62
CA ALA A 370 -6.33 -2.24 0.27
C ALA A 370 -6.79 -3.70 0.08
N TYR A 371 -5.99 -4.68 0.52
CA TYR A 371 -6.33 -6.10 0.54
C TYR A 371 -7.65 -6.34 1.29
N TYR A 372 -7.75 -5.79 2.51
CA TYR A 372 -8.95 -5.90 3.33
C TYR A 372 -10.18 -5.33 2.61
N LEU A 373 -10.08 -4.11 2.06
CA LEU A 373 -11.18 -3.44 1.37
C LEU A 373 -11.62 -4.18 0.10
N MET A 374 -10.69 -4.68 -0.69
CA MET A 374 -10.99 -5.48 -1.88
C MET A 374 -11.74 -6.77 -1.53
N THR A 375 -11.31 -7.47 -0.48
CA THR A 375 -11.92 -8.74 -0.09
C THR A 375 -13.22 -8.61 0.69
N ARG A 376 -13.45 -7.46 1.36
CA ARG A 376 -14.64 -7.19 2.16
C ARG A 376 -15.91 -7.03 1.32
N GLN A 377 -15.86 -6.29 0.23
CA GLN A 377 -17.04 -5.95 -0.56
C GLN A 377 -17.75 -7.17 -1.17
N ASN A 378 -17.02 -8.26 -1.36
CA ASN A 378 -17.57 -9.51 -1.89
C ASN A 378 -18.55 -10.24 -0.94
N ARG A 379 -18.64 -9.86 0.35
CA ARG A 379 -19.56 -10.53 1.29
C ARG A 379 -21.02 -10.19 1.05
N ARG A 380 -21.33 -9.01 0.53
CA ARG A 380 -22.74 -8.57 0.36
C ARG A 380 -23.51 -9.41 -0.66
N LYS A 381 -22.86 -9.91 -1.72
CA LYS A 381 -23.53 -10.79 -2.71
C LYS A 381 -23.95 -12.14 -2.14
N VAL A 382 -23.15 -12.73 -1.27
CA VAL A 382 -23.43 -14.05 -0.70
C VAL A 382 -24.57 -14.00 0.33
N ALA A 383 -24.69 -12.92 1.10
CA ALA A 383 -25.73 -12.76 2.09
C ALA A 383 -27.13 -12.57 1.45
N ILE A 384 -27.22 -11.91 0.28
CA ILE A 384 -28.50 -11.67 -0.41
C ILE A 384 -29.03 -12.96 -1.05
N VAL A 385 -28.16 -13.90 -1.45
CA VAL A 385 -28.57 -15.17 -2.09
C VAL A 385 -29.02 -16.20 -1.06
N LEU A 386 -28.71 -16.04 0.23
CA LEU A 386 -29.01 -17.00 1.30
C LEU A 386 -30.25 -16.64 2.16
N VAL A 387 -30.99 -15.57 1.84
CA VAL A 387 -32.29 -15.35 2.45
C VAL A 387 -33.31 -16.16 1.64
N PRO A 388 -33.82 -17.29 2.14
CA PRO A 388 -34.90 -17.98 1.47
C PRO A 388 -36.08 -16.99 1.43
N GLN A 389 -36.64 -16.78 0.24
CA GLN A 389 -37.96 -16.19 0.16
C GLN A 389 -38.90 -17.12 0.93
N SER A 390 -39.25 -16.76 2.15
CA SER A 390 -40.35 -17.38 2.86
C SER A 390 -41.58 -17.16 1.97
N THR A 391 -41.98 -18.18 1.26
CA THR A 391 -43.26 -18.26 0.60
C THR A 391 -44.33 -18.11 1.66
N THR A 392 -44.83 -16.89 1.84
CA THR A 392 -46.08 -16.61 2.51
C THR A 392 -47.19 -17.20 1.63
N THR A 393 -47.48 -18.47 1.81
CA THR A 393 -48.76 -19.08 1.42
C THR A 393 -49.81 -18.47 2.33
N SER A 394 -50.44 -17.39 1.86
CA SER A 394 -51.70 -16.90 2.41
C SER A 394 -52.77 -17.97 2.11
N SER A 395 -53.10 -18.76 3.11
CA SER A 395 -54.31 -19.61 3.10
C SER A 395 -55.52 -18.69 3.15
N ILE A 396 -56.13 -18.44 2.00
CA ILE A 396 -57.48 -17.86 1.90
C ILE A 396 -58.47 -18.92 2.38
N THR A 397 -58.99 -18.74 3.59
CA THR A 397 -60.13 -19.51 4.11
C THR A 397 -61.40 -18.93 3.49
N PRO A 398 -62.26 -19.70 2.80
CA PRO A 398 -63.52 -19.18 2.30
C PRO A 398 -64.49 -19.07 3.48
N MET A 399 -65.03 -17.87 3.73
CA MET A 399 -66.20 -17.67 4.61
C MET A 399 -67.43 -18.28 3.93
N HIS A 400 -67.99 -19.29 4.53
CA HIS A 400 -69.36 -19.78 4.26
C HIS A 400 -70.35 -18.88 4.95
N ASN A 401 -71.27 -18.28 4.13
CA ASN A 401 -72.51 -17.65 4.64
C ASN A 401 -73.44 -18.66 5.29
N GLN A 402 -73.95 -18.37 6.47
CA GLN A 402 -75.32 -18.59 6.91
C GLN A 402 -75.81 -17.40 7.68
#